data_9c4d342d1bfebe0283c24d4a1dbe10cd
#
_entry.id   9c4d342d1bfebe0283c24d4a1dbe10cd
#
_cell.length_a   1.000
_cell.length_b   1.000
_cell.length_c   1.000
_cell.angle_alpha   90.00
_cell.angle_beta   90.00
_cell.angle_gamma   90.00
#
_symmetry.space_group_name_H-M   'P 1'
#
loop_
_entity.id
_entity.type
_entity.pdbx_description
1 polymer ?
#
loop_
_entity_poly.entity_id
_entity_poly.type
_entity_poly.pdbx_seq_one_letter_code
_entity_poly.pdbx_strand_id
1 'polypeptide(L)'
;MINANGVTLRFGKRTLFENVNIKFTPGNCYGLIGANGAGKTTFLKILSGEIEPSQGEVTMNPGERLSVLKQNHHEFEEYEALQVVIMGNSELYQIMKEKDEIYAKPDFSEEDGVRAGELEAKFAEMDGWNAEADAGTLLNGLGVETEYHNRLMKDLTETQKVKVLLASALFGNPDVLLLDEPTNYLDIEAIEWLEDFLIDFENTVIVVSHDRHFLNTVCTHIADIDFGKIQVYTGNYDFWYESSQLALKQMKDANKKKEDKIKELQEFIRRFSANASKSKQATSRKKLLEKIELDEIKPSNRKYPYIDFKMDREPGKEILFVENISKTSDEGKKLLNNISINVQKDDKIAFVGPMGLAKTELFEILTDNSAQENGEYKFGITTSVAYFPKDNSSEFNRDMTLVEWLMQYSKEKDETFVRGFLGRMLFSGEEALKKVNVLSGGEKVRCMFAKMMLSGANVLILDEPTNHLDLESITALNNALINFKGVILFTSHDHQFVQTVANRIIEITPNGIIDKRMTYDEYLESDASAKKRATAE
;
A
#
# COMPACT_ATOMS: atom_id res chain seq x y z
N MET A 1 23.76 -11.24 -1.50
CA MET A 1 23.64 -10.76 -0.08
C MET A 1 24.01 -9.29 -0.01
N ILE A 2 23.18 -8.43 0.60
CA ILE A 2 23.47 -7.00 0.75
C ILE A 2 23.54 -6.60 2.23
N ASN A 3 24.51 -5.75 2.60
CA ASN A 3 24.72 -5.32 3.97
C ASN A 3 24.73 -3.79 4.06
N ALA A 4 23.97 -3.26 5.02
CA ALA A 4 24.05 -1.87 5.44
C ALA A 4 24.88 -1.79 6.73
N ASN A 5 26.00 -1.06 6.73
CA ASN A 5 26.94 -0.94 7.85
C ASN A 5 26.99 0.49 8.35
N GLY A 6 26.44 0.75 9.55
CA GLY A 6 26.46 2.08 10.17
C GLY A 6 25.73 3.17 9.37
N VAL A 7 24.78 2.79 8.52
CA VAL A 7 24.12 3.70 7.60
C VAL A 7 23.32 4.75 8.35
N THR A 8 23.60 6.01 8.08
CA THR A 8 22.90 7.17 8.64
C THR A 8 22.51 8.12 7.51
N LEU A 9 21.26 8.60 7.53
CA LEU A 9 20.82 9.62 6.58
C LEU A 9 20.19 10.81 7.29
N ARG A 10 20.66 12.01 6.92
CA ARG A 10 20.19 13.29 7.46
C ARG A 10 19.88 14.27 6.34
N PHE A 11 18.72 14.93 6.42
CA PHE A 11 18.36 16.05 5.57
C PHE A 11 18.35 17.33 6.42
N GLY A 12 19.41 18.11 6.35
CA GLY A 12 19.60 19.27 7.20
C GLY A 12 19.59 18.90 8.69
N LYS A 13 18.58 19.38 9.44
CA LYS A 13 18.41 19.07 10.87
C LYS A 13 17.59 17.79 11.14
N ARG A 14 16.94 17.23 10.14
CA ARG A 14 16.10 16.04 10.30
C ARG A 14 16.92 14.79 10.01
N THR A 15 17.04 13.92 11.00
CA THR A 15 17.59 12.56 10.84
C THR A 15 16.42 11.64 10.48
N LEU A 16 16.52 10.91 9.38
CA LEU A 16 15.55 9.87 9.03
C LEU A 16 15.84 8.59 9.80
N PHE A 17 17.09 8.12 9.73
CA PHE A 17 17.57 6.99 10.52
C PHE A 17 19.08 7.13 10.77
N GLU A 18 19.55 6.50 11.83
CA GLU A 18 20.95 6.58 12.25
C GLU A 18 21.49 5.23 12.67
N ASN A 19 22.78 4.99 12.33
CA ASN A 19 23.55 3.82 12.70
C ASN A 19 22.84 2.48 12.40
N VAL A 20 22.28 2.36 11.19
CA VAL A 20 21.59 1.17 10.73
C VAL A 20 22.61 0.11 10.36
N ASN A 21 22.49 -1.06 11.00
CA ASN A 21 23.33 -2.22 10.76
C ASN A 21 22.43 -3.41 10.47
N ILE A 22 22.29 -3.78 9.20
CA ILE A 22 21.40 -4.86 8.74
C ILE A 22 22.11 -5.68 7.67
N LYS A 23 21.94 -6.99 7.78
CA LYS A 23 22.39 -7.95 6.78
C LYS A 23 21.16 -8.65 6.18
N PHE A 24 20.96 -8.45 4.88
CA PHE A 24 19.92 -9.13 4.12
C PHE A 24 20.52 -10.37 3.46
N THR A 25 19.95 -11.53 3.74
CA THR A 25 20.48 -12.84 3.33
C THR A 25 19.63 -13.49 2.25
N PRO A 26 20.21 -14.28 1.33
CA PRO A 26 19.47 -15.03 0.33
C PRO A 26 18.40 -15.96 0.94
N GLY A 27 17.39 -16.31 0.14
CA GLY A 27 16.27 -17.14 0.56
C GLY A 27 15.30 -16.45 1.51
N ASN A 28 15.35 -15.12 1.62
CA ASN A 28 14.47 -14.36 2.49
C ASN A 28 13.86 -13.16 1.77
N CYS A 29 12.57 -12.95 2.05
CA CYS A 29 11.85 -11.74 1.67
C CYS A 29 11.70 -10.83 2.89
N TYR A 30 12.19 -9.59 2.78
CA TYR A 30 12.15 -8.58 3.84
C TYR A 30 11.12 -7.51 3.49
N GLY A 31 10.03 -7.44 4.24
CA GLY A 31 9.05 -6.36 4.16
C GLY A 31 9.57 -5.11 4.88
N LEU A 32 9.87 -4.05 4.16
CA LEU A 32 10.31 -2.78 4.74
C LEU A 32 9.09 -1.90 5.04
N ILE A 33 8.77 -1.72 6.31
CA ILE A 33 7.60 -1.00 6.78
C ILE A 33 7.98 0.23 7.61
N GLY A 34 7.03 1.14 7.78
CA GLY A 34 7.21 2.38 8.56
C GLY A 34 6.20 3.44 8.14
N ALA A 35 6.02 4.45 8.97
CA ALA A 35 5.11 5.56 8.71
C ALA A 35 5.44 6.28 7.38
N ASN A 36 4.46 6.98 6.81
CA ASN A 36 4.72 7.83 5.64
C ASN A 36 5.76 8.90 5.98
N GLY A 37 6.77 9.02 5.10
CA GLY A 37 7.91 9.91 5.32
C GLY A 37 8.94 9.39 6.33
N ALA A 38 8.87 8.13 6.77
CA ALA A 38 9.90 7.50 7.61
C ALA A 38 11.21 7.21 6.85
N GLY A 39 11.16 7.19 5.52
CA GLY A 39 12.32 6.99 4.67
C GLY A 39 12.42 5.63 4.00
N LYS A 40 11.31 4.90 3.83
CA LYS A 40 11.27 3.57 3.17
C LYS A 40 11.90 3.60 1.77
N THR A 41 11.30 4.34 0.85
CA THR A 41 11.83 4.54 -0.53
C THR A 41 13.25 5.09 -0.52
N THR A 42 13.57 5.99 0.42
CA THR A 42 14.91 6.57 0.52
C THR A 42 15.93 5.52 0.96
N PHE A 43 15.55 4.60 1.85
CA PHE A 43 16.43 3.49 2.25
C PHE A 43 16.65 2.51 1.10
N LEU A 44 15.61 2.19 0.30
CA LEU A 44 15.79 1.40 -0.94
C LEU A 44 16.76 2.09 -1.91
N LYS A 45 16.66 3.43 -2.08
CA LYS A 45 17.58 4.20 -2.92
C LYS A 45 19.02 4.22 -2.40
N ILE A 46 19.22 4.11 -1.09
CA ILE A 46 20.57 3.91 -0.53
C ILE A 46 21.08 2.52 -0.81
N LEU A 47 20.23 1.49 -0.68
CA LEU A 47 20.61 0.11 -1.00
C LEU A 47 20.92 -0.07 -2.49
N SER A 48 20.22 0.65 -3.37
CA SER A 48 20.48 0.64 -4.83
C SER A 48 21.71 1.46 -5.25
N GLY A 49 22.25 2.28 -4.34
CA GLY A 49 23.36 3.20 -4.66
C GLY A 49 22.93 4.49 -5.38
N GLU A 50 21.63 4.74 -5.54
CA GLU A 50 21.12 5.99 -6.13
C GLU A 50 21.34 7.21 -5.21
N ILE A 51 21.39 6.98 -3.89
CA ILE A 51 21.62 8.01 -2.87
C ILE A 51 22.77 7.56 -1.96
N GLU A 52 23.76 8.41 -1.81
CA GLU A 52 24.84 8.18 -0.84
C GLU A 52 24.35 8.46 0.60
N PRO A 53 24.62 7.59 1.57
CA PRO A 53 24.31 7.85 2.97
C PRO A 53 25.19 8.98 3.52
N SER A 54 24.71 9.69 4.53
CA SER A 54 25.50 10.72 5.23
C SER A 54 26.68 10.12 6.01
N GLN A 55 26.54 8.88 6.48
CA GLN A 55 27.58 8.08 7.14
C GLN A 55 27.29 6.59 6.91
N GLY A 56 28.34 5.76 7.02
CA GLY A 56 28.24 4.33 6.79
C GLY A 56 28.34 3.98 5.31
N GLU A 57 28.13 2.71 5.01
CA GLU A 57 28.25 2.17 3.64
C GLU A 57 27.28 1.02 3.41
N VAL A 58 26.97 0.78 2.15
CA VAL A 58 26.26 -0.42 1.69
C VAL A 58 27.23 -1.27 0.90
N THR A 59 27.31 -2.55 1.23
CA THR A 59 28.21 -3.50 0.57
C THR A 59 27.45 -4.71 0.05
N MET A 60 27.83 -5.18 -1.13
CA MET A 60 27.32 -6.38 -1.77
C MET A 60 28.50 -7.25 -2.21
N ASN A 61 28.33 -8.57 -2.31
CA ASN A 61 29.43 -9.42 -2.77
C ASN A 61 29.78 -9.12 -4.24
N PRO A 62 31.07 -9.21 -4.60
CA PRO A 62 31.46 -9.03 -5.99
C PRO A 62 30.77 -10.04 -6.92
N GLY A 63 30.26 -9.56 -8.05
CA GLY A 63 29.58 -10.37 -9.05
C GLY A 63 28.09 -10.61 -8.80
N GLU A 64 27.55 -10.22 -7.66
CA GLU A 64 26.10 -10.27 -7.40
C GLU A 64 25.39 -9.15 -8.15
N ARG A 65 24.23 -9.47 -8.75
CA ARG A 65 23.39 -8.54 -9.51
C ARG A 65 22.26 -8.00 -8.66
N LEU A 66 22.16 -6.68 -8.60
CA LEU A 66 21.05 -5.95 -7.98
C LEU A 66 20.03 -5.54 -9.05
N SER A 67 18.76 -5.81 -8.81
CA SER A 67 17.65 -5.32 -9.63
C SER A 67 16.70 -4.45 -8.81
N VAL A 68 16.22 -3.37 -9.42
CA VAL A 68 15.35 -2.37 -8.77
C VAL A 68 14.13 -2.12 -9.63
N LEU A 69 12.94 -2.16 -9.04
CA LEU A 69 11.72 -1.74 -9.71
C LEU A 69 11.77 -0.24 -10.02
N LYS A 70 11.89 0.09 -11.29
CA LYS A 70 11.90 1.49 -11.77
C LYS A 70 10.47 2.04 -11.76
N GLN A 71 10.34 3.31 -11.33
CA GLN A 71 9.04 4.01 -11.31
C GLN A 71 8.85 4.92 -12.54
N ASN A 72 9.94 5.24 -13.29
CA ASN A 72 9.89 6.09 -14.45
C ASN A 72 9.85 5.25 -15.75
N HIS A 73 8.70 5.22 -16.42
CA HIS A 73 8.53 4.50 -17.68
C HIS A 73 8.88 5.34 -18.92
N HIS A 74 9.03 6.66 -18.80
CA HIS A 74 9.31 7.57 -19.94
C HIS A 74 10.66 7.30 -20.61
N GLU A 75 11.61 6.71 -19.90
CA GLU A 75 12.92 6.36 -20.45
C GLU A 75 12.83 5.24 -21.51
N PHE A 76 11.73 4.49 -21.56
CA PHE A 76 11.57 3.30 -22.39
C PHE A 76 10.54 3.45 -23.50
N GLU A 77 9.97 4.63 -23.73
CA GLU A 77 8.85 4.85 -24.66
C GLU A 77 9.11 4.34 -26.09
N GLU A 78 10.36 4.38 -26.57
CA GLU A 78 10.75 3.98 -27.91
C GLU A 78 11.19 2.51 -28.05
N TYR A 79 11.07 1.72 -26.95
CA TYR A 79 11.44 0.30 -26.95
C TYR A 79 10.19 -0.59 -26.90
N GLU A 80 10.31 -1.80 -27.46
CA GLU A 80 9.26 -2.81 -27.35
C GLU A 80 9.19 -3.39 -25.92
N ALA A 81 7.99 -3.79 -25.48
CA ALA A 81 7.78 -4.32 -24.13
C ALA A 81 8.73 -5.49 -23.80
N LEU A 82 8.84 -6.46 -24.70
CA LEU A 82 9.74 -7.61 -24.53
C LEU A 82 11.20 -7.17 -24.35
N GLN A 83 11.63 -6.22 -25.17
CA GLN A 83 12.99 -5.67 -25.11
C GLN A 83 13.27 -4.97 -23.77
N VAL A 84 12.30 -4.21 -23.26
CA VAL A 84 12.41 -3.55 -21.94
C VAL A 84 12.56 -4.57 -20.81
N VAL A 85 11.88 -5.70 -20.88
CA VAL A 85 12.04 -6.78 -19.90
C VAL A 85 13.48 -7.31 -19.92
N ILE A 86 14.03 -7.62 -21.10
CA ILE A 86 15.40 -8.13 -21.24
C ILE A 86 16.43 -7.09 -20.77
N MET A 87 16.16 -5.78 -20.97
CA MET A 87 17.01 -4.68 -20.47
C MET A 87 17.14 -4.67 -18.93
N GLY A 88 16.28 -5.36 -18.21
CA GLY A 88 16.40 -5.61 -16.76
C GLY A 88 17.70 -6.34 -16.40
N ASN A 89 18.24 -7.13 -17.32
CA ASN A 89 19.60 -7.64 -17.23
C ASN A 89 20.49 -6.89 -18.24
N SER A 90 21.05 -5.78 -17.80
CA SER A 90 21.81 -4.86 -18.67
C SER A 90 23.04 -5.52 -19.31
N GLU A 91 23.70 -6.46 -18.63
CA GLU A 91 24.86 -7.17 -19.17
C GLU A 91 24.43 -8.10 -20.32
N LEU A 92 23.39 -8.89 -20.11
CA LEU A 92 22.85 -9.76 -21.16
C LEU A 92 22.38 -8.95 -22.39
N TYR A 93 21.65 -7.85 -22.13
CA TYR A 93 21.17 -6.99 -23.21
C TYR A 93 22.31 -6.37 -24.03
N GLN A 94 23.39 -5.92 -23.38
CA GLN A 94 24.57 -5.39 -24.06
C GLN A 94 25.27 -6.47 -24.91
N ILE A 95 25.40 -7.68 -24.38
CA ILE A 95 25.97 -8.83 -25.13
C ILE A 95 25.12 -9.12 -26.36
N MET A 96 23.79 -9.15 -26.23
CA MET A 96 22.88 -9.34 -27.37
C MET A 96 23.11 -8.28 -28.44
N LYS A 97 23.12 -7.02 -28.04
CA LYS A 97 23.29 -5.89 -28.94
C LYS A 97 24.65 -5.89 -29.64
N GLU A 98 25.73 -6.12 -28.87
CA GLU A 98 27.09 -6.19 -29.44
C GLU A 98 27.24 -7.36 -30.43
N LYS A 99 26.64 -8.51 -30.12
CA LYS A 99 26.58 -9.66 -31.05
C LYS A 99 25.90 -9.27 -32.37
N ASP A 100 24.70 -8.70 -32.27
CA ASP A 100 23.92 -8.30 -33.44
C ASP A 100 24.68 -7.26 -34.30
N GLU A 101 25.33 -6.29 -33.66
CA GLU A 101 26.17 -5.29 -34.33
C GLU A 101 27.37 -5.93 -35.05
N ILE A 102 28.02 -6.93 -34.43
CA ILE A 102 29.16 -7.62 -35.02
C ILE A 102 28.70 -8.46 -36.22
N TYR A 103 27.62 -9.24 -36.09
CA TYR A 103 27.11 -10.06 -37.17
C TYR A 103 26.50 -9.27 -38.33
N ALA A 104 26.04 -8.04 -38.07
CA ALA A 104 25.52 -7.13 -39.10
C ALA A 104 26.62 -6.44 -39.92
N LYS A 105 27.92 -6.55 -39.56
CA LYS A 105 29.03 -5.91 -40.28
C LYS A 105 29.21 -6.54 -41.66
N PRO A 106 29.26 -5.74 -42.73
CA PRO A 106 29.51 -6.25 -44.06
C PRO A 106 30.94 -6.79 -44.23
N ASP A 107 31.92 -6.24 -43.48
CA ASP A 107 33.32 -6.64 -43.48
C ASP A 107 33.66 -7.35 -42.16
N PHE A 108 33.25 -8.59 -42.03
CA PHE A 108 33.50 -9.42 -40.84
C PHE A 108 34.99 -9.81 -40.77
N SER A 109 35.73 -9.29 -39.81
CA SER A 109 37.16 -9.54 -39.61
C SER A 109 37.43 -10.75 -38.71
N GLU A 110 38.70 -11.21 -38.69
CA GLU A 110 39.13 -12.28 -37.78
C GLU A 110 39.00 -11.85 -36.31
N GLU A 111 39.24 -10.59 -36.02
CA GLU A 111 39.04 -9.99 -34.66
C GLU A 111 37.57 -10.02 -34.29
N ASP A 112 36.64 -9.69 -35.22
CA ASP A 112 35.20 -9.82 -35.01
C ASP A 112 34.79 -11.25 -34.73
N GLY A 113 35.42 -12.25 -35.38
CA GLY A 113 35.18 -13.67 -35.14
C GLY A 113 35.58 -14.10 -33.71
N VAL A 114 36.73 -13.64 -33.22
CA VAL A 114 37.18 -13.92 -31.85
C VAL A 114 36.23 -13.27 -30.84
N ARG A 115 35.89 -11.99 -31.05
CA ARG A 115 34.99 -11.26 -30.17
C ARG A 115 33.59 -11.87 -30.16
N ALA A 116 33.04 -12.25 -31.29
CA ALA A 116 31.77 -12.96 -31.39
C ALA A 116 31.78 -14.27 -30.60
N GLY A 117 32.87 -15.04 -30.68
CA GLY A 117 33.03 -16.28 -29.91
C GLY A 117 33.05 -16.05 -28.38
N GLU A 118 33.71 -14.99 -27.92
CA GLU A 118 33.68 -14.61 -26.49
C GLU A 118 32.27 -14.23 -26.02
N LEU A 119 31.57 -13.45 -26.85
CA LEU A 119 30.22 -13.02 -26.55
C LEU A 119 29.22 -14.18 -26.56
N GLU A 120 29.38 -15.13 -27.53
CA GLU A 120 28.56 -16.36 -27.56
C GLU A 120 28.74 -17.21 -26.31
N ALA A 121 29.98 -17.35 -25.83
CA ALA A 121 30.24 -18.08 -24.58
C ALA A 121 29.56 -17.44 -23.38
N LYS A 122 29.69 -16.11 -23.23
CA LYS A 122 29.01 -15.36 -22.15
C LYS A 122 27.48 -15.39 -22.27
N PHE A 123 26.97 -15.24 -23.50
CA PHE A 123 25.54 -15.32 -23.79
C PHE A 123 24.95 -16.67 -23.40
N ALA A 124 25.65 -17.76 -23.69
CA ALA A 124 25.26 -19.11 -23.28
C ALA A 124 25.35 -19.31 -21.77
N GLU A 125 26.38 -18.77 -21.12
CA GLU A 125 26.53 -18.81 -19.64
C GLU A 125 25.39 -18.08 -18.91
N MET A 126 24.87 -16.99 -19.50
CA MET A 126 23.76 -16.20 -18.98
C MET A 126 22.38 -16.70 -19.43
N ASP A 127 22.28 -17.89 -20.01
CA ASP A 127 21.04 -18.48 -20.57
C ASP A 127 20.34 -17.58 -21.61
N GLY A 128 21.12 -16.84 -22.37
CA GLY A 128 20.62 -15.83 -23.31
C GLY A 128 19.70 -16.39 -24.42
N TRP A 129 19.82 -17.70 -24.76
CA TRP A 129 18.96 -18.35 -25.75
C TRP A 129 17.49 -18.42 -25.32
N ASN A 130 17.21 -18.42 -24.02
CA ASN A 130 15.87 -18.45 -23.44
C ASN A 130 15.33 -17.05 -23.09
N ALA A 131 16.14 -15.99 -23.23
CA ALA A 131 15.83 -14.64 -22.76
C ALA A 131 14.46 -14.11 -23.24
N GLU A 132 14.11 -14.31 -24.53
CA GLU A 132 12.82 -13.87 -25.06
C GLU A 132 11.65 -14.70 -24.51
N ALA A 133 11.85 -16.02 -24.37
CA ALA A 133 10.82 -16.90 -23.80
C ALA A 133 10.56 -16.62 -22.34
N ASP A 134 11.63 -16.38 -21.56
CA ASP A 134 11.53 -16.03 -20.14
C ASP A 134 10.88 -14.67 -19.94
N ALA A 135 11.28 -13.67 -20.76
CA ALA A 135 10.65 -12.35 -20.75
C ALA A 135 9.15 -12.43 -21.09
N GLY A 136 8.79 -13.23 -22.10
CA GLY A 136 7.40 -13.48 -22.47
C GLY A 136 6.61 -14.19 -21.37
N THR A 137 7.23 -15.11 -20.64
CA THR A 137 6.61 -15.81 -19.50
C THR A 137 6.30 -14.84 -18.35
N LEU A 138 7.25 -13.95 -18.03
CA LEU A 138 7.03 -12.91 -16.99
C LEU A 138 5.91 -11.94 -17.39
N LEU A 139 5.88 -11.49 -18.65
CA LEU A 139 4.83 -10.61 -19.17
C LEU A 139 3.45 -11.27 -19.10
N ASN A 140 3.34 -12.51 -19.57
CA ASN A 140 2.07 -13.26 -19.51
C ASN A 140 1.62 -13.50 -18.08
N GLY A 141 2.53 -13.85 -17.17
CA GLY A 141 2.23 -14.05 -15.76
C GLY A 141 1.69 -12.79 -15.08
N LEU A 142 2.19 -11.62 -15.46
CA LEU A 142 1.67 -10.32 -15.00
C LEU A 142 0.43 -9.85 -15.78
N GLY A 143 -0.14 -10.69 -16.68
CA GLY A 143 -1.34 -10.35 -17.44
C GLY A 143 -1.10 -9.31 -18.55
N VAL A 144 0.11 -9.29 -19.15
CA VAL A 144 0.38 -8.57 -20.41
C VAL A 144 0.30 -9.59 -21.54
N GLU A 145 -0.78 -9.56 -22.30
CA GLU A 145 -1.05 -10.52 -23.38
C GLU A 145 0.03 -10.49 -24.47
N THR A 146 0.27 -11.62 -25.11
CA THR A 146 1.34 -11.80 -26.11
C THR A 146 1.24 -10.80 -27.27
N GLU A 147 0.04 -10.32 -27.60
CA GLU A 147 -0.14 -9.32 -28.66
C GLU A 147 0.51 -7.95 -28.35
N TYR A 148 0.79 -7.66 -27.06
CA TYR A 148 1.42 -6.41 -26.61
C TYR A 148 2.94 -6.53 -26.48
N HIS A 149 3.52 -7.74 -26.52
CA HIS A 149 4.95 -7.97 -26.25
C HIS A 149 5.86 -7.22 -27.22
N ASN A 150 5.48 -7.14 -28.50
CA ASN A 150 6.24 -6.46 -29.57
C ASN A 150 5.72 -5.04 -29.86
N ARG A 151 4.85 -4.49 -29.00
CA ARG A 151 4.42 -3.09 -29.10
C ARG A 151 5.40 -2.18 -28.36
N LEU A 152 5.52 -0.95 -28.85
CA LEU A 152 6.32 0.07 -28.18
C LEU A 152 5.68 0.47 -26.84
N MET A 153 6.50 0.74 -25.85
CA MET A 153 6.02 1.17 -24.53
C MET A 153 5.06 2.37 -24.58
N LYS A 154 5.28 3.34 -25.48
CA LYS A 154 4.39 4.50 -25.64
C LYS A 154 2.97 4.13 -26.07
N ASP A 155 2.78 3.00 -26.72
CA ASP A 155 1.48 2.51 -27.23
C ASP A 155 0.73 1.65 -26.21
N LEU A 156 1.34 1.37 -25.06
CA LEU A 156 0.76 0.64 -23.95
C LEU A 156 0.01 1.56 -22.99
N THR A 157 -0.98 1.01 -22.30
CA THR A 157 -1.64 1.70 -21.18
C THR A 157 -0.70 1.86 -20.00
N GLU A 158 -0.97 2.84 -19.12
CA GLU A 158 -0.12 3.07 -17.93
C GLU A 158 -0.02 1.82 -17.04
N THR A 159 -1.11 1.07 -16.88
CA THR A 159 -1.11 -0.20 -16.14
C THR A 159 -0.19 -1.24 -16.79
N GLN A 160 -0.24 -1.39 -18.12
CA GLN A 160 0.63 -2.31 -18.83
C GLN A 160 2.11 -1.89 -18.74
N LYS A 161 2.42 -0.61 -18.83
CA LYS A 161 3.78 -0.09 -18.65
C LYS A 161 4.36 -0.45 -17.28
N VAL A 162 3.57 -0.30 -16.21
CA VAL A 162 4.00 -0.69 -14.86
C VAL A 162 4.28 -2.20 -14.78
N LYS A 163 3.41 -3.03 -15.36
CA LYS A 163 3.61 -4.49 -15.43
C LYS A 163 4.88 -4.87 -16.18
N VAL A 164 5.19 -4.18 -17.29
CA VAL A 164 6.44 -4.40 -18.06
C VAL A 164 7.67 -4.03 -17.23
N LEU A 165 7.65 -2.90 -16.50
CA LEU A 165 8.77 -2.52 -15.64
C LEU A 165 8.95 -3.49 -14.46
N LEU A 166 7.87 -4.03 -13.93
CA LEU A 166 7.95 -5.08 -12.91
C LEU A 166 8.57 -6.35 -13.50
N ALA A 167 8.11 -6.81 -14.67
CA ALA A 167 8.73 -7.95 -15.38
C ALA A 167 10.23 -7.72 -15.61
N SER A 168 10.63 -6.51 -15.99
CA SER A 168 12.04 -6.12 -16.17
C SER A 168 12.84 -6.24 -14.85
N ALA A 169 12.26 -5.86 -13.73
CA ALA A 169 12.92 -6.00 -12.43
C ALA A 169 13.10 -7.47 -12.03
N LEU A 170 12.14 -8.34 -12.34
CA LEU A 170 12.17 -9.78 -12.03
C LEU A 170 13.08 -10.57 -12.98
N PHE A 171 13.39 -10.03 -14.16
CA PHE A 171 14.06 -10.76 -15.24
C PHE A 171 15.48 -11.21 -14.90
N GLY A 172 15.80 -12.46 -15.27
CA GLY A 172 17.13 -13.03 -15.18
C GLY A 172 17.59 -13.35 -13.75
N ASN A 173 16.70 -13.62 -12.82
CA ASN A 173 16.96 -14.10 -11.46
C ASN A 173 18.04 -13.29 -10.70
N PRO A 174 17.81 -12.00 -10.37
CA PRO A 174 18.79 -11.16 -9.68
C PRO A 174 19.13 -11.70 -8.28
N ASP A 175 20.38 -11.51 -7.81
CA ASP A 175 20.80 -11.90 -6.46
C ASP A 175 20.14 -11.07 -5.36
N VAL A 176 19.82 -9.80 -5.67
CA VAL A 176 19.10 -8.89 -4.80
C VAL A 176 18.02 -8.16 -5.60
N LEU A 177 16.79 -8.25 -5.15
CA LEU A 177 15.62 -7.62 -5.75
C LEU A 177 15.04 -6.56 -4.82
N LEU A 178 14.95 -5.31 -5.28
CA LEU A 178 14.36 -4.19 -4.55
C LEU A 178 13.04 -3.77 -5.22
N LEU A 179 11.94 -3.90 -4.49
CA LEU A 179 10.59 -3.59 -4.95
C LEU A 179 9.98 -2.48 -4.11
N ASP A 180 9.61 -1.35 -4.71
CA ASP A 180 8.90 -0.26 -4.05
C ASP A 180 7.46 -0.20 -4.56
N GLU A 181 6.51 -0.62 -3.69
CA GLU A 181 5.07 -0.70 -3.96
C GLU A 181 4.72 -1.50 -5.23
N PRO A 182 5.20 -2.76 -5.36
CA PRO A 182 5.01 -3.55 -6.59
C PRO A 182 3.55 -3.95 -6.87
N THR A 183 2.68 -3.95 -5.87
CA THR A 183 1.26 -4.29 -6.00
C THR A 183 0.41 -3.14 -6.55
N ASN A 184 0.94 -1.93 -6.59
CA ASN A 184 0.22 -0.79 -7.14
C ASN A 184 -0.07 -0.99 -8.63
N TYR A 185 -1.33 -0.73 -9.03
CA TYR A 185 -1.82 -0.86 -10.40
C TYR A 185 -1.87 -2.30 -10.95
N LEU A 186 -1.64 -3.32 -10.12
CA LEU A 186 -1.88 -4.71 -10.48
C LEU A 186 -3.32 -5.11 -10.21
N ASP A 187 -3.86 -5.99 -11.05
CA ASP A 187 -5.09 -6.73 -10.76
C ASP A 187 -4.79 -7.91 -9.81
N ILE A 188 -5.84 -8.53 -9.29
CA ILE A 188 -5.72 -9.59 -8.30
C ILE A 188 -4.91 -10.77 -8.86
N GLU A 189 -5.15 -11.16 -10.10
CA GLU A 189 -4.48 -12.29 -10.75
C GLU A 189 -2.97 -12.03 -10.90
N ALA A 190 -2.59 -10.80 -11.26
CA ALA A 190 -1.18 -10.42 -11.33
C ALA A 190 -0.53 -10.34 -9.93
N ILE A 191 -1.28 -9.96 -8.88
CA ILE A 191 -0.78 -9.97 -7.49
C ILE A 191 -0.56 -11.41 -7.03
N GLU A 192 -1.53 -12.32 -7.22
CA GLU A 192 -1.41 -13.74 -6.88
C GLU A 192 -0.21 -14.38 -7.60
N TRP A 193 -0.06 -14.10 -8.88
CA TRP A 193 1.10 -14.59 -9.64
C TRP A 193 2.43 -14.05 -9.11
N LEU A 194 2.47 -12.77 -8.72
CA LEU A 194 3.67 -12.15 -8.13
C LEU A 194 3.99 -12.75 -6.75
N GLU A 195 2.98 -13.03 -5.94
CA GLU A 195 3.14 -13.70 -4.65
C GLU A 195 3.77 -15.08 -4.83
N ASP A 196 3.23 -15.91 -5.73
CA ASP A 196 3.78 -17.23 -6.04
C ASP A 196 5.22 -17.13 -6.54
N PHE A 197 5.50 -16.19 -7.46
CA PHE A 197 6.85 -15.94 -7.95
C PHE A 197 7.84 -15.59 -6.83
N LEU A 198 7.44 -14.71 -5.89
CA LEU A 198 8.32 -14.28 -4.80
C LEU A 198 8.49 -15.32 -3.70
N ILE A 199 7.51 -16.20 -3.49
CA ILE A 199 7.61 -17.35 -2.57
C ILE A 199 8.67 -18.32 -3.06
N ASP A 200 8.70 -18.58 -4.38
CA ASP A 200 9.66 -19.50 -5.01
C ASP A 200 11.03 -18.86 -5.28
N PHE A 201 11.17 -17.54 -5.01
CA PHE A 201 12.39 -16.80 -5.29
C PHE A 201 13.50 -17.12 -4.29
N GLU A 202 14.57 -17.78 -4.71
CA GLU A 202 15.64 -18.30 -3.84
C GLU A 202 16.63 -17.22 -3.35
N ASN A 203 16.61 -16.02 -3.93
CA ASN A 203 17.56 -14.95 -3.62
C ASN A 203 17.01 -13.94 -2.60
N THR A 204 17.64 -12.79 -2.46
CA THR A 204 17.23 -11.77 -1.48
C THR A 204 16.18 -10.85 -2.08
N VAL A 205 15.04 -10.71 -1.42
CA VAL A 205 14.00 -9.72 -1.79
C VAL A 205 13.86 -8.69 -0.67
N ILE A 206 13.80 -7.41 -1.02
CA ILE A 206 13.45 -6.32 -0.11
C ILE A 206 12.29 -5.56 -0.75
N VAL A 207 11.13 -5.60 -0.11
CA VAL A 207 9.89 -5.03 -0.63
C VAL A 207 9.31 -3.98 0.31
N VAL A 208 8.90 -2.85 -0.23
CA VAL A 208 8.01 -1.89 0.42
C VAL A 208 6.62 -2.13 -0.12
N SER A 209 5.64 -2.36 0.74
CA SER A 209 4.23 -2.43 0.34
C SER A 209 3.32 -1.93 1.46
N HIS A 210 2.17 -1.41 1.07
CA HIS A 210 1.06 -1.06 1.97
C HIS A 210 -0.03 -2.14 1.96
N ASP A 211 0.13 -3.20 1.18
CA ASP A 211 -0.75 -4.36 1.16
C ASP A 211 -0.33 -5.37 2.24
N ARG A 212 -1.20 -5.56 3.24
CA ARG A 212 -0.94 -6.48 4.36
C ARG A 212 -1.00 -7.94 3.94
N HIS A 213 -1.94 -8.29 3.06
CA HIS A 213 -2.05 -9.66 2.56
C HIS A 213 -0.75 -10.05 1.87
N PHE A 214 -0.31 -9.23 0.94
CA PHE A 214 0.95 -9.41 0.24
C PHE A 214 2.14 -9.56 1.20
N LEU A 215 2.28 -8.65 2.20
CA LEU A 215 3.36 -8.74 3.20
C LEU A 215 3.26 -10.00 4.06
N ASN A 216 2.05 -10.48 4.37
CA ASN A 216 1.87 -11.71 5.12
C ASN A 216 2.19 -12.96 4.31
N THR A 217 1.90 -12.93 3.03
CA THR A 217 2.09 -14.05 2.10
C THR A 217 3.56 -14.23 1.74
N VAL A 218 4.25 -13.14 1.35
CA VAL A 218 5.60 -13.25 0.77
C VAL A 218 6.73 -13.01 1.78
N CYS A 219 6.52 -12.23 2.87
CA CYS A 219 7.61 -11.83 3.74
C CYS A 219 7.95 -12.87 4.80
N THR A 220 9.23 -13.21 4.90
CA THR A 220 9.82 -14.02 5.98
C THR A 220 10.32 -13.16 7.14
N HIS A 221 10.62 -11.89 6.88
CA HIS A 221 11.12 -10.91 7.85
C HIS A 221 10.48 -9.55 7.63
N ILE A 222 10.32 -8.80 8.72
CA ILE A 222 9.86 -7.41 8.67
C ILE A 222 10.97 -6.50 9.17
N ALA A 223 11.40 -5.55 8.33
CA ALA A 223 12.32 -4.48 8.66
C ALA A 223 11.51 -3.20 8.97
N ASP A 224 11.41 -2.85 10.23
CA ASP A 224 10.59 -1.76 10.75
C ASP A 224 11.40 -0.47 10.90
N ILE A 225 11.00 0.59 10.18
CA ILE A 225 11.59 1.93 10.31
C ILE A 225 10.76 2.73 11.32
N ASP A 226 11.24 2.81 12.56
CA ASP A 226 10.63 3.65 13.59
C ASP A 226 11.69 4.23 14.54
N PHE A 227 11.38 5.32 15.23
CA PHE A 227 12.27 6.01 16.18
C PHE A 227 13.64 6.42 15.59
N GLY A 228 13.74 6.60 14.26
CA GLY A 228 15.00 6.89 13.57
C GLY A 228 15.95 5.70 13.49
N LYS A 229 15.46 4.48 13.64
CA LYS A 229 16.19 3.22 13.51
C LYS A 229 15.47 2.28 12.57
N ILE A 230 16.20 1.27 12.10
CA ILE A 230 15.60 0.16 11.36
C ILE A 230 15.89 -1.12 12.14
N GLN A 231 14.83 -1.84 12.50
CA GLN A 231 14.92 -3.08 13.25
C GLN A 231 14.28 -4.22 12.50
N VAL A 232 14.98 -5.36 12.39
CA VAL A 232 14.49 -6.55 11.69
C VAL A 232 13.86 -7.51 12.69
N TYR A 233 12.67 -8.00 12.33
CA TYR A 233 11.92 -9.03 13.05
C TYR A 233 11.76 -10.24 12.14
N THR A 234 11.94 -11.44 12.68
CA THR A 234 11.66 -12.69 11.97
C THR A 234 10.17 -12.99 12.05
N GLY A 235 9.55 -13.28 10.92
CA GLY A 235 8.12 -13.52 10.77
C GLY A 235 7.48 -12.53 9.79
N ASN A 236 6.21 -12.74 9.50
CA ASN A 236 5.42 -11.90 8.61
C ASN A 236 4.87 -10.64 9.31
N TYR A 237 4.05 -9.87 8.59
CA TYR A 237 3.50 -8.62 9.09
C TYR A 237 2.61 -8.80 10.32
N ASP A 238 1.74 -9.81 10.36
CA ASP A 238 0.83 -10.04 11.49
C ASP A 238 1.60 -10.43 12.74
N PHE A 239 2.60 -11.30 12.63
CA PHE A 239 3.47 -11.65 13.75
C PHE A 239 4.22 -10.42 14.29
N TRP A 240 4.77 -9.59 13.42
CA TRP A 240 5.38 -8.33 13.81
C TRP A 240 4.39 -7.40 14.52
N TYR A 241 3.17 -7.24 13.96
CA TYR A 241 2.15 -6.37 14.53
C TYR A 241 1.74 -6.79 15.93
N GLU A 242 1.40 -8.06 16.13
CA GLU A 242 1.04 -8.62 17.45
C GLU A 242 2.18 -8.48 18.45
N SER A 243 3.41 -8.83 18.05
CA SER A 243 4.61 -8.72 18.88
C SER A 243 4.89 -7.28 19.29
N SER A 244 4.78 -6.32 18.37
CA SER A 244 4.99 -4.90 18.63
C SER A 244 3.94 -4.33 19.58
N GLN A 245 2.67 -4.69 19.43
CA GLN A 245 1.58 -4.28 20.31
C GLN A 245 1.75 -4.85 21.72
N LEU A 246 2.15 -6.13 21.82
CA LEU A 246 2.41 -6.79 23.11
C LEU A 246 3.59 -6.11 23.83
N ALA A 247 4.71 -5.86 23.13
CA ALA A 247 5.87 -5.18 23.69
C ALA A 247 5.53 -3.77 24.20
N LEU A 248 4.77 -2.99 23.41
CA LEU A 248 4.32 -1.67 23.80
C LEU A 248 3.40 -1.71 25.05
N LYS A 249 2.49 -2.66 25.12
CA LYS A 249 1.62 -2.87 26.28
C LYS A 249 2.43 -3.22 27.52
N GLN A 250 3.36 -4.17 27.42
CA GLN A 250 4.24 -4.56 28.53
C GLN A 250 5.07 -3.37 29.04
N MET A 251 5.62 -2.55 28.14
CA MET A 251 6.38 -1.36 28.49
C MET A 251 5.53 -0.33 29.20
N LYS A 252 4.29 -0.07 28.74
CA LYS A 252 3.34 0.83 29.42
C LYS A 252 2.98 0.32 30.80
N ASP A 253 2.70 -0.97 30.95
CA ASP A 253 2.35 -1.58 32.23
C ASP A 253 3.54 -1.56 33.22
N ALA A 254 4.77 -1.80 32.72
CA ALA A 254 5.97 -1.68 33.51
C ALA A 254 6.20 -0.23 33.99
N ASN A 255 6.05 0.77 33.10
CA ASN A 255 6.17 2.16 33.47
C ASN A 255 5.10 2.59 34.48
N LYS A 256 3.85 2.17 34.30
CA LYS A 256 2.79 2.44 35.26
C LYS A 256 3.13 1.91 36.67
N LYS A 257 3.64 0.68 36.77
CA LYS A 257 4.10 0.10 38.04
C LYS A 257 5.24 0.92 38.65
N LYS A 258 6.20 1.39 37.83
CA LYS A 258 7.30 2.26 38.27
C LYS A 258 6.75 3.61 38.76
N GLU A 259 5.82 4.23 38.05
CA GLU A 259 5.15 5.50 38.47
C GLU A 259 4.41 5.35 39.79
N ASP A 260 3.63 4.29 39.97
CA ASP A 260 2.93 4.00 41.22
C ASP A 260 3.93 3.83 42.37
N LYS A 261 5.06 3.15 42.11
CA LYS A 261 6.14 3.00 43.09
C LYS A 261 6.82 4.34 43.41
N ILE A 262 7.04 5.19 42.42
CA ILE A 262 7.56 6.55 42.62
C ILE A 262 6.62 7.35 43.54
N LYS A 263 5.30 7.32 43.27
CA LYS A 263 4.30 8.01 44.10
C LYS A 263 4.30 7.52 45.54
N GLU A 264 4.32 6.20 45.75
CA GLU A 264 4.41 5.58 47.07
C GLU A 264 5.64 6.05 47.85
N LEU A 265 6.82 6.03 47.20
CA LEU A 265 8.10 6.45 47.77
C LEU A 265 8.07 7.97 48.10
N GLN A 266 7.57 8.80 47.21
CA GLN A 266 7.46 10.25 47.40
C GLN A 266 6.52 10.57 48.58
N GLU A 267 5.36 9.90 48.67
CA GLU A 267 4.46 10.08 49.81
C GLU A 267 5.10 9.66 51.14
N PHE A 268 5.81 8.56 51.16
CA PHE A 268 6.51 8.12 52.35
C PHE A 268 7.58 9.12 52.78
N ILE A 269 8.42 9.58 51.84
CA ILE A 269 9.48 10.56 52.09
C ILE A 269 8.83 11.86 52.63
N ARG A 270 7.75 12.34 52.02
CA ARG A 270 7.03 13.54 52.47
C ARG A 270 6.51 13.42 53.92
N ARG A 271 5.94 12.23 54.27
CA ARG A 271 5.36 12.02 55.62
C ARG A 271 6.41 11.87 56.70
N PHE A 272 7.57 11.31 56.40
CA PHE A 272 8.53 10.87 57.39
C PHE A 272 9.91 11.58 57.35
N SER A 273 10.12 12.50 56.41
CA SER A 273 11.40 13.24 56.29
C SER A 273 11.75 14.07 57.53
N ALA A 274 10.76 14.61 58.23
CA ALA A 274 10.96 15.40 59.47
C ALA A 274 10.94 14.58 60.76
N ASN A 275 10.74 13.25 60.69
CA ASN A 275 10.64 12.39 61.86
C ASN A 275 12.03 11.74 62.17
N ALA A 276 12.65 12.12 63.29
CA ALA A 276 13.98 11.68 63.67
C ALA A 276 14.14 10.15 63.73
N SER A 277 13.11 9.41 64.19
CA SER A 277 13.16 7.94 64.32
C SER A 277 13.07 7.20 62.98
N LYS A 278 12.48 7.85 61.92
CA LYS A 278 12.30 7.27 60.58
C LYS A 278 13.18 7.93 59.51
N SER A 279 14.04 8.88 59.90
CA SER A 279 14.92 9.62 58.97
C SER A 279 15.85 8.70 58.15
N LYS A 280 16.44 7.66 58.78
CA LYS A 280 17.27 6.67 58.06
C LYS A 280 16.45 5.91 56.99
N GLN A 281 15.20 5.58 57.28
CA GLN A 281 14.33 4.89 56.31
C GLN A 281 13.91 5.83 55.16
N ALA A 282 13.64 7.10 55.45
CA ALA A 282 13.33 8.12 54.43
C ALA A 282 14.54 8.34 53.52
N THR A 283 15.78 8.41 54.06
CA THR A 283 17.00 8.53 53.28
C THR A 283 17.24 7.30 52.38
N SER A 284 17.01 6.08 52.90
CA SER A 284 17.15 4.85 52.12
C SER A 284 16.13 4.83 50.95
N ARG A 285 14.88 5.26 51.21
CA ARG A 285 13.83 5.33 50.16
C ARG A 285 14.08 6.45 49.15
N LYS A 286 14.73 7.55 49.55
CA LYS A 286 15.17 8.61 48.63
C LYS A 286 16.24 8.06 47.67
N LYS A 287 17.24 7.29 48.17
CA LYS A 287 18.19 6.62 47.28
C LYS A 287 17.59 5.57 46.37
N LEU A 288 16.49 4.91 46.81
CA LEU A 288 15.76 3.99 45.95
C LEU A 288 14.97 4.74 44.85
N LEU A 289 14.37 5.89 45.20
CA LEU A 289 13.67 6.76 44.23
C LEU A 289 14.63 7.28 43.15
N GLU A 290 15.84 7.68 43.53
CA GLU A 290 16.89 8.15 42.59
C GLU A 290 17.37 7.06 41.62
N LYS A 291 17.15 5.77 41.93
CA LYS A 291 17.52 4.63 41.08
C LYS A 291 16.40 4.15 40.17
N ILE A 292 15.17 4.65 40.35
CA ILE A 292 14.04 4.26 39.50
C ILE A 292 14.05 5.16 38.28
N GLU A 293 14.47 4.58 37.14
CA GLU A 293 14.34 5.21 35.84
C GLU A 293 13.08 4.68 35.15
N LEU A 294 12.27 5.59 34.64
CA LEU A 294 11.19 5.23 33.72
C LEU A 294 11.79 4.91 32.38
N ASP A 295 11.34 3.83 31.76
CA ASP A 295 11.72 3.55 30.38
C ASP A 295 11.16 4.67 29.50
N GLU A 296 12.02 5.32 28.76
CA GLU A 296 11.62 6.37 27.84
C GLU A 296 10.84 5.74 26.68
N ILE A 297 9.52 5.80 26.75
CA ILE A 297 8.66 5.44 25.63
C ILE A 297 8.79 6.59 24.63
N LYS A 298 9.73 6.48 23.69
CA LYS A 298 9.81 7.42 22.58
C LYS A 298 8.49 7.39 21.82
N PRO A 299 7.92 8.54 21.48
CA PRO A 299 6.72 8.55 20.67
C PRO A 299 7.04 7.95 19.30
N SER A 300 6.31 6.89 18.92
CA SER A 300 6.41 6.34 17.58
C SER A 300 6.05 7.39 16.53
N ASN A 301 6.70 7.33 15.39
CA ASN A 301 6.34 8.14 14.22
C ASN A 301 5.02 7.69 13.62
N ARG A 302 4.54 6.51 13.99
CA ARG A 302 3.26 5.96 13.55
C ARG A 302 2.11 6.66 14.24
N LYS A 303 1.29 7.31 13.46
CA LYS A 303 0.10 8.02 13.93
C LYS A 303 -1.11 7.45 13.23
N TYR A 304 -2.09 7.00 13.99
CA TYR A 304 -3.36 6.51 13.48
C TYR A 304 -4.35 7.67 13.43
N PRO A 305 -4.93 8.00 12.26
CA PRO A 305 -6.02 8.97 12.22
C PRO A 305 -7.23 8.41 12.98
N TYR A 306 -7.97 9.29 13.63
CA TYR A 306 -9.21 8.88 14.29
C TYR A 306 -10.35 8.90 13.28
N ILE A 307 -10.70 7.72 12.76
CA ILE A 307 -11.83 7.51 11.86
C ILE A 307 -12.94 6.82 12.65
N ASP A 308 -14.13 7.43 12.70
CA ASP A 308 -15.31 6.90 13.39
C ASP A 308 -16.58 7.45 12.71
N PHE A 309 -17.21 6.64 11.88
CA PHE A 309 -18.43 7.01 11.16
C PHE A 309 -19.64 6.85 12.07
N LYS A 310 -20.29 7.97 12.39
CA LYS A 310 -21.52 7.99 13.19
C LYS A 310 -22.70 8.40 12.33
N MET A 311 -23.76 7.63 12.43
CA MET A 311 -25.02 7.94 11.74
C MET A 311 -25.85 8.92 12.55
N ASP A 312 -26.42 9.92 11.89
CA ASP A 312 -27.43 10.80 12.51
C ASP A 312 -28.76 10.07 12.73
N ARG A 313 -29.07 9.10 11.87
CA ARG A 313 -30.29 8.31 11.89
C ARG A 313 -30.00 6.87 11.47
N GLU A 314 -30.60 5.90 12.13
CA GLU A 314 -30.56 4.51 11.68
C GLU A 314 -31.28 4.34 10.35
N PRO A 315 -30.72 3.50 9.43
CA PRO A 315 -31.36 3.19 8.16
C PRO A 315 -32.65 2.38 8.39
N GLY A 316 -33.64 2.57 7.52
CA GLY A 316 -34.87 1.80 7.50
C GLY A 316 -34.66 0.36 6.99
N LYS A 317 -35.75 -0.31 6.60
CA LYS A 317 -35.68 -1.66 6.01
C LYS A 317 -35.29 -1.62 4.54
N GLU A 318 -35.77 -0.62 3.81
CA GLU A 318 -35.46 -0.40 2.41
C GLU A 318 -34.30 0.58 2.32
N ILE A 319 -33.16 0.14 1.77
CA ILE A 319 -31.93 0.90 1.68
C ILE A 319 -31.73 1.40 0.26
N LEU A 320 -31.54 0.48 -0.67
CA LEU A 320 -31.32 0.76 -2.09
C LEU A 320 -31.90 -0.37 -2.93
N PHE A 321 -32.67 -0.01 -3.92
CA PHE A 321 -33.19 -0.89 -4.96
C PHE A 321 -32.64 -0.44 -6.30
N VAL A 322 -32.02 -1.34 -7.02
CA VAL A 322 -31.46 -1.13 -8.36
C VAL A 322 -32.09 -2.14 -9.30
N GLU A 323 -32.63 -1.69 -10.43
CA GLU A 323 -33.31 -2.55 -11.38
C GLU A 323 -32.87 -2.27 -12.82
N ASN A 324 -32.29 -3.31 -13.45
CA ASN A 324 -31.94 -3.35 -14.89
C ASN A 324 -31.04 -2.20 -15.37
N ILE A 325 -30.14 -1.68 -14.51
CA ILE A 325 -29.21 -0.62 -14.90
C ILE A 325 -28.28 -1.13 -15.99
N SER A 326 -28.18 -0.38 -17.07
CA SER A 326 -27.26 -0.61 -18.19
C SER A 326 -26.56 0.68 -18.58
N LYS A 327 -25.30 0.57 -18.98
CA LYS A 327 -24.45 1.69 -19.40
C LYS A 327 -23.39 1.22 -20.39
N THR A 328 -23.14 2.01 -21.41
CA THR A 328 -22.08 1.81 -22.41
C THR A 328 -21.06 2.94 -22.29
N SER A 329 -19.77 2.67 -22.49
CA SER A 329 -18.76 3.72 -22.54
C SER A 329 -18.87 4.55 -23.82
N ASP A 330 -18.23 5.71 -23.86
CA ASP A 330 -18.14 6.58 -25.04
C ASP A 330 -17.48 5.88 -26.24
N GLU A 331 -16.67 4.85 -25.97
CA GLU A 331 -16.02 4.00 -26.99
C GLU A 331 -16.92 2.85 -27.49
N GLY A 332 -18.16 2.75 -27.02
CA GLY A 332 -19.12 1.71 -27.41
C GLY A 332 -18.94 0.38 -26.67
N LYS A 333 -18.09 0.29 -25.65
CA LYS A 333 -17.93 -0.90 -24.82
C LYS A 333 -19.00 -0.92 -23.73
N LYS A 334 -19.70 -2.05 -23.58
CA LYS A 334 -20.72 -2.22 -22.54
C LYS A 334 -20.06 -2.31 -21.18
N LEU A 335 -20.33 -1.35 -20.29
CA LEU A 335 -19.80 -1.30 -18.92
C LEU A 335 -20.72 -2.03 -17.95
N LEU A 336 -22.03 -1.71 -17.99
CA LEU A 336 -23.04 -2.32 -17.12
C LEU A 336 -24.11 -2.98 -17.99
N ASN A 337 -24.51 -4.20 -17.63
CA ASN A 337 -25.44 -5.01 -18.39
C ASN A 337 -26.55 -5.58 -17.49
N ASN A 338 -27.72 -4.91 -17.47
CA ASN A 338 -28.90 -5.32 -16.71
C ASN A 338 -28.60 -5.60 -15.23
N ILE A 339 -27.92 -4.68 -14.58
CA ILE A 339 -27.55 -4.81 -13.16
C ILE A 339 -28.78 -4.60 -12.30
N SER A 340 -29.09 -5.61 -11.46
CA SER A 340 -30.19 -5.54 -10.50
C SER A 340 -29.69 -5.98 -9.12
N ILE A 341 -29.82 -5.10 -8.12
CA ILE A 341 -29.31 -5.31 -6.76
C ILE A 341 -30.35 -4.81 -5.76
N ASN A 342 -30.62 -5.61 -4.74
CA ASN A 342 -31.42 -5.21 -3.60
C ASN A 342 -30.51 -5.17 -2.35
N VAL A 343 -30.26 -3.96 -1.84
CA VAL A 343 -29.40 -3.73 -0.67
C VAL A 343 -30.25 -3.70 0.59
N GLN A 344 -29.87 -4.51 1.57
CA GLN A 344 -30.56 -4.66 2.84
C GLN A 344 -29.82 -3.96 3.98
N LYS A 345 -30.49 -3.80 5.11
CA LYS A 345 -29.86 -3.33 6.36
C LYS A 345 -28.69 -4.25 6.72
N ASP A 346 -27.60 -3.64 7.21
CA ASP A 346 -26.37 -4.31 7.64
C ASP A 346 -25.53 -4.93 6.49
N ASP A 347 -25.92 -4.75 5.21
CA ASP A 347 -25.12 -5.15 4.07
C ASP A 347 -23.80 -4.32 4.01
N LYS A 348 -22.69 -5.03 3.93
CA LYS A 348 -21.37 -4.49 3.61
C LYS A 348 -20.90 -5.18 2.34
N ILE A 349 -21.12 -4.53 1.21
CA ILE A 349 -20.97 -5.11 -0.13
C ILE A 349 -19.65 -4.66 -0.72
N ALA A 350 -18.79 -5.62 -1.02
CA ALA A 350 -17.61 -5.37 -1.85
C ALA A 350 -17.96 -5.66 -3.31
N PHE A 351 -17.70 -4.67 -4.18
CA PHE A 351 -17.78 -4.84 -5.62
C PHE A 351 -16.41 -5.21 -6.16
N VAL A 352 -16.32 -6.40 -6.74
CA VAL A 352 -15.08 -6.99 -7.25
C VAL A 352 -15.14 -7.24 -8.76
N GLY A 353 -14.10 -7.79 -9.34
CA GLY A 353 -14.00 -8.15 -10.76
C GLY A 353 -13.10 -7.22 -11.56
N PRO A 354 -12.72 -7.64 -12.79
CA PRO A 354 -11.71 -6.97 -13.61
C PRO A 354 -12.16 -5.62 -14.19
N MET A 355 -13.48 -5.37 -14.22
CA MET A 355 -14.06 -4.18 -14.84
C MET A 355 -14.04 -2.96 -13.90
N GLY A 356 -12.84 -2.39 -13.65
CA GLY A 356 -12.68 -1.23 -12.75
C GLY A 356 -13.57 -0.04 -13.12
N LEU A 357 -13.64 0.31 -14.40
CA LEU A 357 -14.50 1.40 -14.90
C LEU A 357 -15.99 1.14 -14.65
N ALA A 358 -16.45 -0.10 -14.76
CA ALA A 358 -17.86 -0.45 -14.52
C ALA A 358 -18.26 -0.26 -13.05
N LYS A 359 -17.35 -0.57 -12.12
CA LYS A 359 -17.57 -0.37 -10.68
C LYS A 359 -17.71 1.12 -10.35
N THR A 360 -16.77 1.93 -10.83
CA THR A 360 -16.82 3.40 -10.67
C THR A 360 -18.09 3.98 -11.30
N GLU A 361 -18.43 3.58 -12.54
CA GLU A 361 -19.63 4.06 -13.24
C GLU A 361 -20.93 3.73 -12.48
N LEU A 362 -21.02 2.53 -11.89
CA LEU A 362 -22.16 2.18 -11.04
C LEU A 362 -22.28 3.14 -9.85
N PHE A 363 -21.19 3.45 -9.17
CA PHE A 363 -21.21 4.37 -8.03
C PHE A 363 -21.52 5.82 -8.44
N GLU A 364 -21.01 6.28 -9.59
CA GLU A 364 -21.34 7.58 -10.18
C GLU A 364 -22.84 7.68 -10.50
N ILE A 365 -23.44 6.63 -11.06
CA ILE A 365 -24.89 6.57 -11.32
C ILE A 365 -25.65 6.66 -9.99
N LEU A 366 -25.28 5.85 -8.98
CA LEU A 366 -25.97 5.81 -7.69
C LEU A 366 -25.84 7.13 -6.89
N THR A 367 -24.93 8.00 -7.27
CA THR A 367 -24.69 9.30 -6.61
C THR A 367 -25.08 10.50 -7.50
N ASP A 368 -25.84 10.27 -8.55
CA ASP A 368 -26.33 11.29 -9.50
C ASP A 368 -25.22 12.08 -10.24
N ASN A 369 -24.00 11.51 -10.31
CA ASN A 369 -22.89 12.12 -11.05
C ASN A 369 -22.84 11.66 -12.52
N SER A 370 -23.45 10.52 -12.83
CA SER A 370 -23.60 9.98 -14.19
C SER A 370 -25.04 9.50 -14.42
N ALA A 371 -25.47 9.45 -15.66
CA ALA A 371 -26.79 8.97 -16.03
C ALA A 371 -26.75 7.57 -16.66
N GLN A 372 -27.61 6.67 -16.22
CA GLN A 372 -27.79 5.35 -16.82
C GLN A 372 -28.53 5.47 -18.17
N GLU A 373 -28.30 4.51 -19.07
CA GLU A 373 -29.04 4.41 -20.35
C GLU A 373 -30.41 3.76 -20.18
N ASN A 374 -30.47 2.72 -19.35
CA ASN A 374 -31.66 1.98 -19.01
C ASN A 374 -31.69 1.62 -17.53
N GLY A 375 -32.88 1.28 -17.04
CA GLY A 375 -33.08 0.88 -15.64
C GLY A 375 -33.35 2.06 -14.72
N GLU A 376 -33.60 1.74 -13.47
CA GLU A 376 -33.85 2.72 -12.42
C GLU A 376 -33.22 2.29 -11.08
N TYR A 377 -33.00 3.26 -10.21
CA TYR A 377 -32.61 2.98 -8.83
C TYR A 377 -33.38 3.90 -7.87
N LYS A 378 -33.53 3.42 -6.64
CA LYS A 378 -34.24 4.17 -5.62
C LYS A 378 -33.66 3.91 -4.26
N PHE A 379 -33.29 4.99 -3.56
CA PHE A 379 -32.94 4.94 -2.16
C PHE A 379 -34.17 5.00 -1.27
N GLY A 380 -34.10 4.30 -0.13
CA GLY A 380 -35.12 4.38 0.91
C GLY A 380 -35.26 5.79 1.48
N ILE A 381 -36.46 6.16 1.93
CA ILE A 381 -36.79 7.53 2.42
C ILE A 381 -35.90 7.94 3.62
N THR A 382 -35.39 6.97 4.38
CA THR A 382 -34.55 7.23 5.57
C THR A 382 -33.05 7.18 5.27
N THR A 383 -32.69 6.95 4.01
CA THR A 383 -31.31 6.78 3.57
C THR A 383 -30.65 8.14 3.36
N SER A 384 -29.44 8.26 3.88
CA SER A 384 -28.52 9.38 3.62
C SER A 384 -27.19 8.81 3.15
N VAL A 385 -26.70 9.27 2.01
CA VAL A 385 -25.51 8.73 1.34
C VAL A 385 -24.34 9.67 1.52
N ALA A 386 -23.16 9.10 1.79
CA ALA A 386 -21.88 9.79 1.66
C ALA A 386 -21.02 9.02 0.65
N TYR A 387 -20.47 9.74 -0.31
CA TYR A 387 -19.66 9.17 -1.39
C TYR A 387 -18.20 9.59 -1.30
N PHE A 388 -17.32 8.61 -1.42
CA PHE A 388 -15.88 8.77 -1.59
C PHE A 388 -15.54 8.38 -3.04
N PRO A 389 -15.33 9.35 -3.95
CA PRO A 389 -15.00 9.06 -5.33
C PRO A 389 -13.56 8.60 -5.50
N LYS A 390 -13.29 7.80 -6.53
CA LYS A 390 -11.94 7.34 -6.90
C LYS A 390 -11.01 8.51 -7.22
N ASP A 391 -11.49 9.49 -8.01
CA ASP A 391 -10.79 10.77 -8.20
C ASP A 391 -11.47 11.86 -7.37
N ASN A 392 -10.79 12.31 -6.34
CA ASN A 392 -11.22 13.38 -5.45
C ASN A 392 -10.55 14.73 -5.73
N SER A 393 -9.78 14.85 -6.81
CA SER A 393 -8.98 16.03 -7.13
C SER A 393 -9.83 17.29 -7.29
N SER A 394 -11.03 17.18 -7.84
CA SER A 394 -11.96 18.29 -8.06
C SER A 394 -12.41 18.97 -6.76
N GLU A 395 -12.51 18.23 -5.67
CA GLU A 395 -12.89 18.74 -4.35
C GLU A 395 -11.86 19.73 -3.77
N PHE A 396 -10.60 19.62 -4.19
CA PHE A 396 -9.46 20.37 -3.65
C PHE A 396 -8.91 21.45 -4.59
N ASN A 397 -9.55 21.71 -5.74
CA ASN A 397 -9.16 22.73 -6.71
C ASN A 397 -9.63 24.15 -6.32
N ARG A 398 -9.55 24.51 -5.03
CA ARG A 398 -10.00 25.80 -4.50
C ARG A 398 -8.87 26.45 -3.73
N ASP A 399 -8.79 27.80 -3.79
CA ASP A 399 -7.81 28.57 -3.03
C ASP A 399 -8.39 28.95 -1.66
N MET A 400 -8.44 27.99 -0.76
CA MET A 400 -8.90 28.15 0.62
C MET A 400 -8.10 27.26 1.56
N THR A 401 -8.12 27.57 2.86
CA THR A 401 -7.49 26.74 3.89
C THR A 401 -8.30 25.47 4.15
N LEU A 402 -7.64 24.46 4.71
CA LEU A 402 -8.28 23.21 5.08
C LEU A 402 -9.39 23.40 6.13
N VAL A 403 -9.20 24.34 7.06
CA VAL A 403 -10.24 24.71 8.03
C VAL A 403 -11.47 25.29 7.34
N GLU A 404 -11.29 26.26 6.42
CA GLU A 404 -12.38 26.85 5.66
C GLU A 404 -13.11 25.82 4.81
N TRP A 405 -12.36 24.91 4.19
CA TRP A 405 -12.91 23.83 3.37
C TRP A 405 -13.79 22.88 4.20
N LEU A 406 -13.28 22.36 5.33
CA LEU A 406 -14.02 21.42 6.15
C LEU A 406 -15.22 22.08 6.86
N MET A 407 -15.10 23.38 7.20
CA MET A 407 -16.18 24.15 7.81
C MET A 407 -17.43 24.22 6.93
N GLN A 408 -17.31 24.14 5.60
CA GLN A 408 -18.46 24.12 4.69
C GLN A 408 -19.38 22.92 4.94
N TYR A 409 -18.81 21.79 5.35
CA TYR A 409 -19.51 20.52 5.59
C TYR A 409 -19.90 20.30 7.06
N SER A 410 -19.37 21.11 7.98
CA SER A 410 -19.70 21.00 9.40
C SER A 410 -21.06 21.62 9.70
N LYS A 411 -21.87 20.93 10.51
CA LYS A 411 -23.11 21.48 11.09
C LYS A 411 -22.81 22.58 12.11
N GLU A 412 -21.74 22.37 12.89
CA GLU A 412 -21.21 23.35 13.81
C GLU A 412 -20.24 24.26 13.08
N LYS A 413 -20.63 25.53 12.85
CA LYS A 413 -19.80 26.53 12.18
C LYS A 413 -18.77 27.16 13.13
N ASP A 414 -18.18 26.35 14.00
CA ASP A 414 -17.15 26.76 14.96
C ASP A 414 -15.76 26.32 14.50
N GLU A 415 -14.85 27.26 14.40
CA GLU A 415 -13.46 27.01 13.98
C GLU A 415 -12.73 26.09 14.95
N THR A 416 -12.98 26.22 16.26
CA THR A 416 -12.34 25.40 17.29
C THR A 416 -12.73 23.93 17.15
N PHE A 417 -14.02 23.67 16.89
CA PHE A 417 -14.54 22.34 16.61
C PHE A 417 -13.86 21.72 15.37
N VAL A 418 -13.82 22.46 14.25
CA VAL A 418 -13.23 21.99 12.99
C VAL A 418 -11.73 21.73 13.13
N ARG A 419 -10.99 22.62 13.81
CA ARG A 419 -9.56 22.42 14.11
C ARG A 419 -9.32 21.19 14.98
N GLY A 420 -10.14 20.97 16.01
CA GLY A 420 -10.09 19.78 16.84
C GLY A 420 -10.37 18.50 16.06
N PHE A 421 -11.29 18.58 15.08
CA PHE A 421 -11.61 17.47 14.20
C PHE A 421 -10.45 17.15 13.23
N LEU A 422 -9.86 18.18 12.62
CA LEU A 422 -8.67 18.05 11.79
C LEU A 422 -7.47 17.51 12.56
N GLY A 423 -7.28 17.92 13.81
CA GLY A 423 -6.24 17.38 14.70
C GLY A 423 -6.35 15.88 14.91
N ARG A 424 -7.58 15.35 15.04
CA ARG A 424 -7.84 13.90 15.11
C ARG A 424 -7.51 13.19 13.79
N MET A 425 -7.60 13.89 12.66
CA MET A 425 -7.21 13.41 11.33
C MET A 425 -5.72 13.67 11.01
N LEU A 426 -4.92 13.95 12.05
CA LEU A 426 -3.47 14.19 11.97
C LEU A 426 -3.05 15.50 11.29
N PHE A 427 -3.94 16.49 11.22
CA PHE A 427 -3.61 17.85 10.80
C PHE A 427 -3.47 18.74 12.04
N SER A 428 -2.25 18.91 12.53
CA SER A 428 -1.98 19.64 13.77
C SER A 428 -1.32 21.00 13.51
N GLY A 429 -1.65 22.00 14.35
CA GLY A 429 -1.02 23.31 14.29
C GLY A 429 -1.18 24.01 12.95
N GLU A 430 -0.05 24.33 12.30
CA GLU A 430 -0.02 25.02 11.00
C GLU A 430 -0.52 24.16 9.83
N GLU A 431 -0.52 22.83 9.96
CA GLU A 431 -1.01 21.93 8.90
C GLU A 431 -2.50 22.13 8.62
N ALA A 432 -3.30 22.46 9.63
CA ALA A 432 -4.71 22.77 9.46
C ALA A 432 -4.95 24.07 8.66
N LEU A 433 -3.94 24.93 8.55
CA LEU A 433 -3.99 26.18 7.79
C LEU A 433 -3.42 26.06 6.37
N LYS A 434 -2.91 24.88 5.98
CA LYS A 434 -2.49 24.63 4.59
C LYS A 434 -3.63 24.89 3.62
N LYS A 435 -3.31 25.37 2.43
CA LYS A 435 -4.27 25.44 1.33
C LYS A 435 -4.60 24.04 0.82
N VAL A 436 -5.87 23.81 0.48
CA VAL A 436 -6.33 22.48 0.05
C VAL A 436 -5.69 22.01 -1.26
N ASN A 437 -5.27 22.92 -2.13
CA ASN A 437 -4.62 22.61 -3.41
C ASN A 437 -3.16 22.11 -3.30
N VAL A 438 -2.52 22.23 -2.12
CA VAL A 438 -1.14 21.75 -1.90
C VAL A 438 -1.08 20.45 -1.11
N LEU A 439 -2.23 19.83 -0.82
CA LEU A 439 -2.30 18.59 -0.06
C LEU A 439 -1.78 17.39 -0.87
N SER A 440 -1.03 16.52 -0.21
CA SER A 440 -0.64 15.21 -0.76
C SER A 440 -1.85 14.29 -0.94
N GLY A 441 -1.71 13.21 -1.73
CA GLY A 441 -2.78 12.23 -1.96
C GLY A 441 -3.36 11.69 -0.66
N GLY A 442 -2.52 11.20 0.26
CA GLY A 442 -2.98 10.70 1.55
C GLY A 442 -3.62 11.76 2.46
N GLU A 443 -3.14 13.02 2.40
CA GLU A 443 -3.79 14.14 3.10
C GLU A 443 -5.19 14.41 2.55
N LYS A 444 -5.36 14.43 1.21
CA LYS A 444 -6.67 14.59 0.56
C LYS A 444 -7.64 13.48 0.98
N VAL A 445 -7.19 12.23 0.98
CA VAL A 445 -8.02 11.07 1.40
C VAL A 445 -8.47 11.24 2.87
N ARG A 446 -7.57 11.60 3.79
CA ARG A 446 -7.96 11.87 5.19
C ARG A 446 -8.96 13.02 5.32
N CYS A 447 -8.84 14.08 4.51
CA CYS A 447 -9.83 15.16 4.45
C CYS A 447 -11.19 14.68 3.96
N MET A 448 -11.23 13.82 2.94
CA MET A 448 -12.48 13.24 2.47
C MET A 448 -13.16 12.38 3.54
N PHE A 449 -12.42 11.59 4.32
CA PHE A 449 -13.00 10.88 5.46
C PHE A 449 -13.54 11.84 6.53
N ALA A 450 -12.84 12.94 6.80
CA ALA A 450 -13.34 13.97 7.70
C ALA A 450 -14.68 14.55 7.21
N LYS A 451 -14.80 14.86 5.91
CA LYS A 451 -16.05 15.30 5.27
C LYS A 451 -17.16 14.27 5.44
N MET A 452 -16.86 12.99 5.16
CA MET A 452 -17.83 11.90 5.28
C MET A 452 -18.29 11.68 6.73
N MET A 453 -17.37 11.73 7.70
CA MET A 453 -17.75 11.63 9.12
C MET A 453 -18.67 12.75 9.57
N LEU A 454 -18.49 13.97 9.07
CA LEU A 454 -19.34 15.13 9.39
C LEU A 454 -20.73 15.05 8.75
N SER A 455 -20.90 14.27 7.68
CA SER A 455 -22.20 14.12 7.02
C SER A 455 -23.24 13.39 7.87
N GLY A 456 -22.81 12.48 8.75
CA GLY A 456 -23.70 11.63 9.55
C GLY A 456 -24.50 10.63 8.70
N ALA A 457 -24.00 10.28 7.52
CA ALA A 457 -24.66 9.38 6.59
C ALA A 457 -24.79 7.94 7.13
N ASN A 458 -25.85 7.24 6.72
CA ASN A 458 -26.10 5.85 7.09
C ASN A 458 -25.82 4.85 5.95
N VAL A 459 -25.47 5.35 4.78
CA VAL A 459 -24.92 4.57 3.66
C VAL A 459 -23.63 5.21 3.20
N LEU A 460 -22.56 4.44 3.21
CA LEU A 460 -21.24 4.85 2.72
C LEU A 460 -20.97 4.17 1.39
N ILE A 461 -20.65 4.95 0.36
CA ILE A 461 -20.18 4.47 -0.94
C ILE A 461 -18.71 4.87 -1.05
N LEU A 462 -17.81 3.89 -1.21
CA LEU A 462 -16.37 4.10 -1.16
C LEU A 462 -15.72 3.47 -2.41
N ASP A 463 -15.18 4.31 -3.29
CA ASP A 463 -14.48 3.83 -4.49
C ASP A 463 -12.97 3.90 -4.30
N GLU A 464 -12.33 2.73 -4.11
CA GLU A 464 -10.90 2.55 -3.86
C GLU A 464 -10.36 3.43 -2.71
N PRO A 465 -10.97 3.37 -1.50
CA PRO A 465 -10.64 4.28 -0.40
C PRO A 465 -9.26 4.03 0.22
N THR A 466 -8.64 2.88 -0.07
CA THR A 466 -7.33 2.47 0.45
C THR A 466 -6.16 3.04 -0.35
N ASN A 467 -6.40 3.53 -1.57
CA ASN A 467 -5.38 4.10 -2.42
C ASN A 467 -4.72 5.32 -1.76
N HIS A 468 -3.38 5.40 -1.86
CA HIS A 468 -2.56 6.46 -1.28
C HIS A 468 -2.55 6.56 0.26
N LEU A 469 -3.12 5.59 0.96
CA LEU A 469 -3.06 5.51 2.43
C LEU A 469 -1.85 4.71 2.88
N ASP A 470 -1.32 5.08 4.05
CA ASP A 470 -0.36 4.24 4.77
C ASP A 470 -1.08 3.14 5.57
N LEU A 471 -0.32 2.13 5.98
CA LEU A 471 -0.82 0.99 6.75
C LEU A 471 -1.59 1.41 8.01
N GLU A 472 -1.17 2.48 8.67
CA GLU A 472 -1.83 3.04 9.84
C GLU A 472 -3.21 3.60 9.51
N SER A 473 -3.32 4.35 8.42
CA SER A 473 -4.58 4.92 7.93
C SER A 473 -5.54 3.84 7.40
N ILE A 474 -5.02 2.84 6.67
CA ILE A 474 -5.79 1.67 6.23
C ILE A 474 -6.34 0.91 7.45
N THR A 475 -5.50 0.70 8.49
CA THR A 475 -5.93 0.06 9.73
C THR A 475 -7.05 0.82 10.42
N ALA A 476 -6.90 2.14 10.52
CA ALA A 476 -7.90 2.99 11.16
C ALA A 476 -9.23 2.97 10.39
N LEU A 477 -9.18 3.05 9.05
CA LEU A 477 -10.35 2.96 8.18
C LEU A 477 -11.03 1.60 8.29
N ASN A 478 -10.26 0.52 8.21
CA ASN A 478 -10.77 -0.85 8.30
C ASN A 478 -11.55 -1.07 9.60
N ASN A 479 -10.94 -0.70 10.73
CA ASN A 479 -11.58 -0.80 12.04
C ASN A 479 -12.86 0.05 12.13
N ALA A 480 -12.85 1.25 11.57
CA ALA A 480 -14.02 2.12 11.54
C ALA A 480 -15.17 1.49 10.73
N LEU A 481 -14.87 0.90 9.57
CA LEU A 481 -15.88 0.26 8.71
C LEU A 481 -16.40 -1.07 9.28
N ILE A 482 -15.55 -1.87 9.94
CA ILE A 482 -15.99 -3.07 10.68
C ILE A 482 -17.02 -2.69 11.75
N ASN A 483 -16.76 -1.61 12.48
CA ASN A 483 -17.63 -1.16 13.57
C ASN A 483 -18.84 -0.33 13.12
N PHE A 484 -18.87 0.12 11.87
CA PHE A 484 -19.98 0.91 11.34
C PHE A 484 -21.25 0.05 11.23
N LYS A 485 -22.36 0.55 11.80
CA LYS A 485 -23.64 -0.14 11.84
C LYS A 485 -24.59 0.20 10.68
N GLY A 486 -24.15 1.02 9.75
CA GLY A 486 -24.86 1.35 8.51
C GLY A 486 -24.48 0.40 7.38
N VAL A 487 -24.92 0.75 6.19
CA VAL A 487 -24.65 0.02 4.95
C VAL A 487 -23.39 0.57 4.28
N ILE A 488 -22.57 -0.33 3.73
CA ILE A 488 -21.36 0.01 3.00
C ILE A 488 -21.41 -0.62 1.62
N LEU A 489 -21.17 0.18 0.59
CA LEU A 489 -20.91 -0.25 -0.78
C LEU A 489 -19.48 0.20 -1.11
N PHE A 490 -18.57 -0.72 -1.46
CA PHE A 490 -17.19 -0.31 -1.68
C PHE A 490 -16.48 -1.16 -2.72
N THR A 491 -15.42 -0.56 -3.29
CA THR A 491 -14.40 -1.26 -4.07
C THR A 491 -13.06 -1.16 -3.34
N SER A 492 -12.23 -2.16 -3.43
CA SER A 492 -10.82 -2.12 -3.00
C SER A 492 -10.04 -3.24 -3.66
N HIS A 493 -8.76 -2.99 -3.93
CA HIS A 493 -7.79 -4.01 -4.33
C HIS A 493 -7.06 -4.62 -3.11
N ASP A 494 -7.24 -4.06 -1.91
CA ASP A 494 -6.69 -4.60 -0.66
C ASP A 494 -7.51 -5.82 -0.22
N HIS A 495 -6.93 -7.01 -0.42
CA HIS A 495 -7.55 -8.29 -0.09
C HIS A 495 -8.01 -8.36 1.37
N GLN A 496 -7.13 -8.00 2.32
CA GLN A 496 -7.43 -8.03 3.75
C GLN A 496 -8.56 -7.06 4.13
N PHE A 497 -8.61 -5.92 3.46
CA PHE A 497 -9.68 -4.94 3.65
C PHE A 497 -11.03 -5.48 3.19
N VAL A 498 -11.08 -6.08 2.00
CA VAL A 498 -12.29 -6.73 1.49
C VAL A 498 -12.71 -7.87 2.40
N GLN A 499 -11.78 -8.77 2.76
CA GLN A 499 -12.03 -9.94 3.60
C GLN A 499 -12.61 -9.57 4.97
N THR A 500 -12.14 -8.51 5.59
CA THR A 500 -12.54 -8.14 6.97
C THR A 500 -13.78 -7.26 7.05
N VAL A 501 -14.06 -6.49 6.00
CA VAL A 501 -15.21 -5.54 5.97
C VAL A 501 -16.44 -6.16 5.33
N ALA A 502 -16.28 -6.88 4.20
CA ALA A 502 -17.40 -7.36 3.43
C ALA A 502 -18.11 -8.57 4.09
N ASN A 503 -19.44 -8.57 3.98
CA ASN A 503 -20.30 -9.75 4.28
C ASN A 503 -21.08 -10.21 3.05
N ARG A 504 -20.89 -9.53 1.91
CA ARG A 504 -21.51 -9.84 0.62
C ARG A 504 -20.58 -9.38 -0.49
N ILE A 505 -20.36 -10.25 -1.46
CA ILE A 505 -19.51 -9.99 -2.62
C ILE A 505 -20.38 -9.90 -3.88
N ILE A 506 -20.19 -8.86 -4.66
CA ILE A 506 -20.80 -8.69 -5.97
C ILE A 506 -19.71 -8.49 -7.01
N GLU A 507 -19.56 -9.46 -7.91
CA GLU A 507 -18.67 -9.34 -9.05
C GLU A 507 -19.42 -8.80 -10.25
N ILE A 508 -18.89 -7.72 -10.86
CA ILE A 508 -19.42 -7.17 -12.10
C ILE A 508 -18.70 -7.81 -13.27
N THR A 509 -19.47 -8.50 -14.12
CA THR A 509 -18.99 -9.18 -15.32
C THR A 509 -19.61 -8.56 -16.58
N PRO A 510 -19.07 -8.78 -17.79
CA PRO A 510 -19.68 -8.31 -19.04
C PRO A 510 -21.12 -8.81 -19.26
N ASN A 511 -21.48 -9.94 -18.66
CA ASN A 511 -22.78 -10.58 -18.80
C ASN A 511 -23.76 -10.31 -17.66
N GLY A 512 -23.43 -9.42 -16.71
CA GLY A 512 -24.25 -9.09 -15.54
C GLY A 512 -23.45 -9.15 -14.23
N ILE A 513 -24.06 -9.64 -13.16
CA ILE A 513 -23.43 -9.75 -11.83
C ILE A 513 -23.44 -11.17 -11.29
N ILE A 514 -22.45 -11.46 -10.47
CA ILE A 514 -22.41 -12.62 -9.56
C ILE A 514 -22.56 -12.07 -8.16
N ASP A 515 -23.62 -12.43 -7.44
CA ASP A 515 -23.96 -11.92 -6.12
C ASP A 515 -23.95 -13.07 -5.10
N LYS A 516 -23.11 -12.97 -4.09
CA LYS A 516 -22.89 -14.00 -3.07
C LYS A 516 -22.78 -13.41 -1.66
N ARG A 517 -23.44 -14.03 -0.68
CA ARG A 517 -23.32 -13.71 0.75
C ARG A 517 -22.32 -14.66 1.39
N MET A 518 -21.07 -14.31 1.34
CA MET A 518 -19.93 -15.05 1.89
C MET A 518 -18.74 -14.12 2.09
N THR A 519 -17.72 -14.58 2.74
CA THR A 519 -16.44 -13.86 2.86
C THR A 519 -15.68 -13.87 1.52
N TYR A 520 -14.67 -13.02 1.40
CA TYR A 520 -13.94 -12.89 0.16
C TYR A 520 -13.12 -14.15 -0.16
N ASP A 521 -12.47 -14.76 0.84
CA ASP A 521 -11.71 -16.02 0.65
C ASP A 521 -12.63 -17.15 0.18
N GLU A 522 -13.79 -17.32 0.85
CA GLU A 522 -14.78 -18.31 0.43
C GLU A 522 -15.28 -18.06 -1.00
N TYR A 523 -15.34 -16.78 -1.41
CA TYR A 523 -15.73 -16.41 -2.77
C TYR A 523 -14.66 -16.83 -3.79
N LEU A 524 -13.39 -16.56 -3.52
CA LEU A 524 -12.28 -16.94 -4.40
C LEU A 524 -12.16 -18.47 -4.55
N GLU A 525 -12.34 -19.22 -3.47
CA GLU A 525 -12.30 -20.69 -3.48
C GLU A 525 -13.52 -21.35 -4.13
N SER A 526 -14.61 -20.61 -4.37
CA SER A 526 -15.84 -21.23 -4.85
C SER A 526 -15.78 -21.66 -6.32
N ASP A 527 -15.87 -22.98 -6.60
CA ASP A 527 -15.94 -23.57 -7.95
C ASP A 527 -17.01 -22.95 -8.86
N ALA A 528 -18.12 -22.47 -8.28
CA ALA A 528 -19.21 -21.86 -9.02
C ALA A 528 -18.84 -20.48 -9.56
N SER A 529 -17.98 -19.75 -8.86
CA SER A 529 -17.45 -18.44 -9.29
C SER A 529 -16.39 -18.62 -10.37
N ALA A 530 -15.49 -19.59 -10.23
CA ALA A 530 -14.49 -19.91 -11.25
C ALA A 530 -15.12 -20.32 -12.59
N LYS A 531 -16.16 -21.16 -12.59
CA LYS A 531 -16.88 -21.56 -13.81
C LYS A 531 -17.61 -20.40 -14.50
N LYS A 532 -18.14 -19.43 -13.74
CA LYS A 532 -18.84 -18.27 -14.30
C LYS A 532 -17.86 -17.22 -14.83
N ARG A 533 -16.66 -17.08 -14.25
CA ARG A 533 -15.57 -16.26 -14.79
C ARG A 533 -15.15 -16.80 -16.16
N ALA A 534 -14.85 -18.10 -16.24
CA ALA A 534 -14.43 -18.78 -17.49
C ALA A 534 -15.49 -18.75 -18.62
N THR A 535 -16.77 -18.46 -18.30
CA THR A 535 -17.83 -18.29 -19.30
C THR A 535 -18.14 -16.82 -19.59
N ALA A 536 -17.52 -15.89 -18.85
CA ALA A 536 -17.72 -14.44 -19.01
C ALA A 536 -16.59 -13.78 -19.83
N GLU A 537 -15.46 -14.47 -19.97
CA GLU A 537 -14.40 -14.19 -20.94
C GLU A 537 -14.84 -14.60 -22.36
#